data_70005e0e804fa3e930815485bd88e7d1
#
_entry.id   70005e0e804fa3e930815485bd88e7d1
#
_cell.length_a   1.000
_cell.length_b   1.000
_cell.length_c   1.000
_cell.angle_alpha   90.00
_cell.angle_beta   90.00
_cell.angle_gamma   90.00
#
_symmetry.space_group_name_H-M   'P 1'
#
loop_
_entity.id
_entity.type
_entity.pdbx_description
1 polymer ?
#
loop_
_entity_poly.entity_id
_entity_poly.type
_entity_poly.pdbx_seq_one_letter_code
_entity_poly.pdbx_strand_id
1 'polypeptide(L)'
;INRKRFVALDRGHKEPPPPPPPPPAALNGRRLRVSGRKSLEGALLGTGFPFRDNQIDNLDNYLNMFRSLVGQTAGIRRAGAASLDLAYVAAGRYDAFWEFGLSEWDMAAGALLVQEAGGLVSDFTGSHEFLEKGHIVAGNTKCFKALLTTIQPHLPPSLKR
;
A
#
# COMPACT_ATOMS: atom_id res chain seq x y z
N ILE A 1 43.44 42.47 6.59
CA ILE A 1 43.34 41.40 5.58
C ILE A 1 41.90 41.36 5.04
N ASN A 2 41.81 41.65 3.77
CA ASN A 2 40.72 42.13 2.98
C ASN A 2 39.52 41.15 2.86
N ARG A 3 38.37 41.47 3.47
CA ARG A 3 37.07 40.75 3.37
C ARG A 3 36.21 41.25 2.20
N LYS A 4 36.74 41.86 1.16
CA LYS A 4 35.95 42.52 0.09
C LYS A 4 36.10 41.87 -1.29
N ARG A 5 36.42 40.60 -1.43
CA ARG A 5 36.67 40.04 -2.77
C ARG A 5 35.87 38.77 -3.13
N PHE A 6 34.81 38.46 -2.42
CA PHE A 6 33.98 37.28 -2.74
C PHE A 6 32.53 37.56 -3.13
N VAL A 7 32.16 38.81 -3.41
CA VAL A 7 30.76 39.19 -3.74
C VAL A 7 30.55 39.44 -5.26
N ALA A 8 31.53 39.19 -6.10
CA ALA A 8 31.45 39.64 -7.52
C ALA A 8 31.43 38.53 -8.57
N LEU A 9 31.02 37.31 -8.22
CA LEU A 9 30.91 36.21 -9.21
C LEU A 9 29.52 35.55 -9.28
N ASP A 10 28.51 36.12 -8.63
CA ASP A 10 27.13 35.64 -8.81
C ASP A 10 26.39 36.50 -9.84
N ARG A 11 26.90 36.51 -11.07
CA ARG A 11 26.17 37.05 -12.21
C ARG A 11 25.59 35.90 -13.02
N GLY A 12 24.36 35.50 -12.64
CA GLY A 12 23.43 34.95 -13.61
C GLY A 12 23.51 33.46 -13.90
N HIS A 13 23.87 32.60 -12.95
CA HIS A 13 23.44 31.22 -13.03
C HIS A 13 21.96 31.18 -12.57
N LYS A 14 21.05 31.36 -13.54
CA LYS A 14 19.66 30.90 -13.31
C LYS A 14 19.77 29.39 -13.06
N GLU A 15 19.41 28.96 -11.85
CA GLU A 15 19.26 27.54 -11.60
C GLU A 15 18.42 26.93 -12.72
N PRO A 16 18.82 25.79 -13.29
CA PRO A 16 18.00 25.14 -14.30
C PRO A 16 16.59 24.92 -13.70
N PRO A 17 15.53 25.04 -14.49
CA PRO A 17 14.19 24.76 -13.98
C PRO A 17 14.15 23.37 -13.35
N PRO A 18 13.40 23.18 -12.26
CA PRO A 18 13.28 21.86 -11.63
C PRO A 18 12.85 20.84 -12.69
N PRO A 19 13.35 19.59 -12.61
CA PRO A 19 12.95 18.56 -13.56
C PRO A 19 11.41 18.42 -13.54
N PRO A 20 10.80 18.12 -14.68
CA PRO A 20 9.36 17.88 -14.72
C PRO A 20 9.00 16.76 -13.74
N PRO A 21 7.83 16.82 -13.10
CA PRO A 21 7.39 15.76 -12.21
C PRO A 21 7.40 14.41 -12.95
N PRO A 22 7.77 13.32 -12.27
CA PRO A 22 7.79 12.01 -12.90
C PRO A 22 6.40 11.68 -13.47
N PRO A 23 6.33 10.98 -14.61
CA PRO A 23 5.06 10.59 -15.19
C PRO A 23 4.29 9.69 -14.18
N PRO A 24 2.95 9.79 -14.11
CA PRO A 24 2.15 8.95 -13.22
C PRO A 24 2.29 7.48 -13.59
N ALA A 25 2.09 6.60 -12.57
CA ALA A 25 2.12 5.16 -12.77
C ALA A 25 1.25 4.71 -13.94
N ALA A 26 1.83 3.93 -14.85
CA ALA A 26 1.18 3.52 -16.09
C ALA A 26 1.48 2.04 -16.41
N LEU A 27 0.54 1.38 -17.07
CA LEU A 27 0.70 0.05 -17.64
C LEU A 27 0.46 0.11 -19.15
N ASN A 28 1.46 -0.23 -19.95
CA ASN A 28 1.39 -0.19 -21.42
C ASN A 28 0.91 1.17 -21.96
N GLY A 29 1.46 2.26 -21.42
CA GLY A 29 1.13 3.63 -21.81
C GLY A 29 -0.22 4.15 -21.27
N ARG A 30 -0.97 3.37 -20.52
CA ARG A 30 -2.24 3.78 -19.89
C ARG A 30 -2.03 4.05 -18.42
N ARG A 31 -2.45 5.22 -17.95
CA ARG A 31 -2.38 5.60 -16.55
C ARG A 31 -3.14 4.61 -15.68
N LEU A 32 -2.51 4.13 -14.60
CA LEU A 32 -3.15 3.26 -13.62
C LEU A 32 -4.22 4.03 -12.82
N ARG A 33 -5.26 3.31 -12.44
CA ARG A 33 -6.32 3.75 -11.53
C ARG A 33 -6.81 2.57 -10.71
N VAL A 34 -6.91 2.77 -9.38
CA VAL A 34 -7.59 1.82 -8.51
C VAL A 34 -9.05 1.66 -8.93
N SER A 35 -9.70 0.57 -8.51
CA SER A 35 -11.09 0.29 -8.88
C SER A 35 -12.06 1.36 -8.35
N GLY A 36 -13.21 1.48 -8.99
CA GLY A 36 -14.29 2.38 -8.57
C GLY A 36 -15.31 1.74 -7.61
N ARG A 37 -15.02 0.55 -7.06
CA ARG A 37 -15.95 -0.17 -6.17
C ARG A 37 -16.22 0.63 -4.88
N LYS A 38 -17.47 0.57 -4.41
CA LYS A 38 -17.93 1.43 -3.32
C LYS A 38 -18.11 0.70 -1.97
N SER A 39 -18.01 -0.64 -1.95
CA SER A 39 -18.14 -1.48 -0.75
C SER A 39 -17.36 -2.77 -0.92
N LEU A 40 -17.27 -3.59 0.14
CA LEU A 40 -16.73 -4.96 0.06
C LEU A 40 -17.65 -5.92 -0.67
N GLU A 41 -18.92 -5.61 -0.77
CA GLU A 41 -19.88 -6.45 -1.50
C GLU A 41 -19.45 -6.62 -2.95
N GLY A 42 -19.23 -7.88 -3.35
CA GLY A 42 -18.72 -8.23 -4.66
C GLY A 42 -17.28 -7.79 -4.94
N ALA A 43 -16.51 -7.34 -3.93
CA ALA A 43 -15.11 -6.99 -4.08
C ALA A 43 -14.23 -8.24 -4.27
N LEU A 44 -13.18 -8.09 -5.07
CA LEU A 44 -12.10 -9.07 -5.18
C LEU A 44 -10.90 -8.59 -4.36
N LEU A 45 -10.54 -9.35 -3.32
CA LEU A 45 -9.44 -9.02 -2.44
C LEU A 45 -8.22 -9.88 -2.72
N GLY A 46 -7.03 -9.32 -2.48
CA GLY A 46 -5.78 -10.05 -2.39
C GLY A 46 -5.32 -10.20 -0.94
N THR A 47 -4.56 -11.25 -0.62
CA THR A 47 -3.95 -11.46 0.70
C THR A 47 -2.71 -12.35 0.61
N GLY A 48 -1.84 -12.26 1.61
CA GLY A 48 -0.85 -13.27 1.91
C GLY A 48 -1.30 -14.20 3.03
N PHE A 49 -0.47 -15.17 3.33
CA PHE A 49 -0.73 -16.17 4.37
C PHE A 49 0.44 -16.20 5.38
N PRO A 50 0.18 -16.15 6.69
CA PRO A 50 1.24 -16.20 7.71
C PRO A 50 1.78 -17.63 7.86
N PHE A 51 2.73 -18.01 7.02
CA PHE A 51 3.31 -19.37 7.00
C PHE A 51 4.77 -19.41 7.49
N ARG A 52 5.41 -18.27 7.73
CA ARG A 52 6.77 -18.22 8.28
C ARG A 52 6.70 -18.43 9.80
N ASP A 53 7.74 -19.03 10.39
CA ASP A 53 7.80 -19.35 11.83
C ASP A 53 7.50 -18.13 12.72
N ASN A 54 8.00 -16.95 12.36
CA ASN A 54 7.74 -15.70 13.08
C ASN A 54 6.34 -15.10 12.83
N GLN A 55 5.54 -15.70 12.01
CA GLN A 55 4.19 -15.23 11.65
C GLN A 55 3.10 -16.20 12.13
N ILE A 56 3.46 -17.47 12.40
CA ILE A 56 2.51 -18.54 12.69
C ILE A 56 1.66 -18.24 13.94
N ASP A 57 2.21 -17.49 14.90
CA ASP A 57 1.49 -17.05 16.11
C ASP A 57 0.30 -16.13 15.80
N ASN A 58 0.29 -15.53 14.61
CA ASN A 58 -0.80 -14.69 14.12
C ASN A 58 -1.82 -15.44 13.26
N LEU A 59 -1.71 -16.77 13.13
CA LEU A 59 -2.58 -17.56 12.25
C LEU A 59 -4.05 -17.45 12.63
N ASP A 60 -4.39 -17.58 13.90
CA ASP A 60 -5.78 -17.48 14.36
C ASP A 60 -6.36 -16.08 14.10
N ASN A 61 -5.58 -15.04 14.31
CA ASN A 61 -5.98 -13.67 14.00
C ASN A 61 -6.25 -13.51 12.50
N TYR A 62 -5.34 -14.03 11.66
CA TYR A 62 -5.52 -14.04 10.20
C TYR A 62 -6.78 -14.80 9.78
N LEU A 63 -7.01 -15.98 10.31
CA LEU A 63 -8.19 -16.79 10.00
C LEU A 63 -9.50 -16.09 10.44
N ASN A 64 -9.50 -15.38 11.55
CA ASN A 64 -10.64 -14.58 11.99
C ASN A 64 -10.90 -13.39 11.05
N MET A 65 -9.84 -12.70 10.59
CA MET A 65 -9.96 -11.66 9.54
C MET A 65 -10.53 -12.25 8.25
N PHE A 66 -9.95 -13.36 7.80
CA PHE A 66 -10.41 -14.04 6.58
C PHE A 66 -11.89 -14.45 6.68
N ARG A 67 -12.29 -15.04 7.81
CA ARG A 67 -13.68 -15.44 8.08
C ARG A 67 -14.64 -14.25 8.03
N SER A 68 -14.24 -13.09 8.57
CA SER A 68 -15.07 -11.90 8.57
C SER A 68 -15.26 -11.29 7.17
N LEU A 69 -14.34 -11.58 6.23
CA LEU A 69 -14.35 -11.04 4.88
C LEU A 69 -15.01 -11.95 3.85
N VAL A 70 -14.93 -13.28 4.04
CA VAL A 70 -15.34 -14.27 3.03
C VAL A 70 -16.81 -14.16 2.65
N GLY A 71 -17.67 -13.84 3.61
CA GLY A 71 -19.13 -13.70 3.37
C GLY A 71 -19.53 -12.35 2.76
N GLN A 72 -18.63 -11.40 2.68
CA GLN A 72 -18.90 -10.03 2.20
C GLN A 72 -18.32 -9.74 0.81
N THR A 73 -17.48 -10.62 0.29
CA THR A 73 -16.70 -10.39 -0.93
C THR A 73 -17.04 -11.38 -2.03
N ALA A 74 -16.73 -11.03 -3.27
CA ALA A 74 -16.84 -11.98 -4.40
C ALA A 74 -15.75 -13.06 -4.33
N GLY A 75 -14.66 -12.79 -3.64
CA GLY A 75 -13.59 -13.76 -3.42
C GLY A 75 -12.30 -13.13 -2.92
N ILE A 76 -11.45 -14.02 -2.40
CA ILE A 76 -10.14 -13.66 -1.88
C ILE A 76 -9.09 -14.47 -2.66
N ARG A 77 -8.03 -13.83 -3.10
CA ARG A 77 -6.92 -14.40 -3.85
C ARG A 77 -5.65 -14.41 -3.02
N ARG A 78 -4.95 -15.52 -3.03
CA ARG A 78 -3.63 -15.66 -2.46
C ARG A 78 -2.65 -16.04 -3.58
N ALA A 79 -2.15 -15.03 -4.29
CA ALA A 79 -1.25 -15.24 -5.43
C ALA A 79 0.18 -15.54 -5.00
N GLY A 80 0.61 -15.04 -3.84
CA GLY A 80 1.91 -15.36 -3.23
C GLY A 80 3.06 -14.43 -3.63
N ALA A 81 2.73 -13.24 -4.15
CA ALA A 81 3.70 -12.20 -4.45
C ALA A 81 3.10 -10.82 -4.16
N ALA A 82 3.34 -10.28 -2.95
CA ALA A 82 2.74 -9.04 -2.47
C ALA A 82 2.97 -7.86 -3.42
N SER A 83 4.15 -7.74 -4.03
CA SER A 83 4.44 -6.69 -5.01
C SER A 83 3.52 -6.74 -6.23
N LEU A 84 3.17 -7.94 -6.72
CA LEU A 84 2.21 -8.11 -7.81
C LEU A 84 0.77 -7.90 -7.35
N ASP A 85 0.42 -8.34 -6.15
CA ASP A 85 -0.91 -8.14 -5.56
C ASP A 85 -1.21 -6.64 -5.43
N LEU A 86 -0.24 -5.85 -4.92
CA LEU A 86 -0.33 -4.39 -4.85
C LEU A 86 -0.42 -3.74 -6.24
N ALA A 87 0.35 -4.24 -7.22
CA ALA A 87 0.25 -3.77 -8.59
C ALA A 87 -1.15 -4.05 -9.19
N TYR A 88 -1.76 -5.18 -8.84
CA TYR A 88 -3.14 -5.49 -9.26
C TYR A 88 -4.17 -4.59 -8.57
N VAL A 89 -3.94 -4.17 -7.33
CA VAL A 89 -4.77 -3.12 -6.69
C VAL A 89 -4.62 -1.80 -7.45
N ALA A 90 -3.39 -1.37 -7.75
CA ALA A 90 -3.14 -0.15 -8.52
C ALA A 90 -3.78 -0.16 -9.92
N ALA A 91 -3.85 -1.34 -10.54
CA ALA A 91 -4.48 -1.55 -11.85
C ALA A 91 -6.01 -1.76 -11.78
N GLY A 92 -6.62 -1.70 -10.60
CA GLY A 92 -8.05 -1.93 -10.39
C GLY A 92 -8.52 -3.36 -10.64
N ARG A 93 -7.59 -4.34 -10.65
CA ARG A 93 -7.90 -5.77 -10.79
C ARG A 93 -8.27 -6.42 -9.47
N TYR A 94 -7.69 -5.95 -8.36
CA TYR A 94 -8.13 -6.18 -7.00
C TYR A 94 -8.69 -4.88 -6.44
N ASP A 95 -9.68 -4.99 -5.56
CA ASP A 95 -10.31 -3.84 -4.94
C ASP A 95 -9.57 -3.41 -3.67
N ALA A 96 -8.96 -4.38 -2.97
CA ALA A 96 -8.08 -4.16 -1.83
C ALA A 96 -7.16 -5.36 -1.58
N PHE A 97 -6.19 -5.16 -0.68
CA PHE A 97 -5.17 -6.15 -0.29
C PHE A 97 -4.79 -5.97 1.17
N TRP A 98 -4.48 -7.07 1.88
CA TRP A 98 -3.86 -7.03 3.21
C TRP A 98 -2.90 -8.21 3.38
N GLU A 99 -1.80 -7.99 4.10
CA GLU A 99 -0.84 -9.03 4.43
C GLU A 99 -0.01 -8.67 5.67
N PHE A 100 0.43 -9.70 6.41
CA PHE A 100 1.31 -9.62 7.56
C PHE A 100 2.76 -9.91 7.21
N GLY A 101 3.70 -9.28 7.94
CA GLY A 101 5.09 -9.75 8.02
C GLY A 101 5.87 -9.70 6.72
N LEU A 102 5.60 -8.70 5.89
CA LEU A 102 6.32 -8.42 4.67
C LEU A 102 7.61 -7.64 4.96
N SER A 103 8.57 -7.76 4.06
CA SER A 103 9.75 -6.90 4.04
C SER A 103 9.49 -5.65 3.20
N GLU A 104 10.29 -4.60 3.40
CA GLU A 104 10.15 -3.34 2.65
C GLU A 104 10.16 -3.55 1.13
N TRP A 105 11.03 -4.44 0.63
CA TRP A 105 11.14 -4.73 -0.81
C TRP A 105 9.92 -5.45 -1.40
N ASP A 106 9.09 -6.07 -0.56
CA ASP A 106 7.82 -6.66 -0.99
C ASP A 106 6.74 -5.60 -1.21
N MET A 107 6.87 -4.43 -0.56
CA MET A 107 5.80 -3.44 -0.46
C MET A 107 6.11 -2.09 -1.10
N ALA A 108 7.35 -1.60 -1.03
CA ALA A 108 7.67 -0.21 -1.33
C ALA A 108 7.22 0.23 -2.73
N ALA A 109 7.58 -0.53 -3.76
CA ALA A 109 7.18 -0.22 -5.14
C ALA A 109 5.66 -0.33 -5.34
N GLY A 110 5.05 -1.39 -4.79
CA GLY A 110 3.60 -1.61 -4.89
C GLY A 110 2.78 -0.54 -4.19
N ALA A 111 3.21 -0.10 -3.00
CA ALA A 111 2.58 0.98 -2.25
C ALA A 111 2.58 2.30 -3.04
N LEU A 112 3.73 2.66 -3.64
CA LEU A 112 3.83 3.83 -4.50
C LEU A 112 2.86 3.74 -5.69
N LEU A 113 2.80 2.60 -6.37
CA LEU A 113 1.87 2.39 -7.49
C LEU A 113 0.41 2.59 -7.06
N VAL A 114 0.01 2.05 -5.89
CA VAL A 114 -1.35 2.20 -5.37
C VAL A 114 -1.66 3.68 -5.08
N GLN A 115 -0.74 4.39 -4.43
CA GLN A 115 -0.91 5.82 -4.11
C GLN A 115 -1.02 6.66 -5.39
N GLU A 116 -0.16 6.47 -6.37
CA GLU A 116 -0.21 7.18 -7.66
C GLU A 116 -1.47 6.84 -8.49
N ALA A 117 -2.00 5.63 -8.31
CA ALA A 117 -3.27 5.22 -8.91
C ALA A 117 -4.51 5.79 -8.18
N GLY A 118 -4.32 6.56 -7.11
CA GLY A 118 -5.39 7.19 -6.32
C GLY A 118 -5.97 6.29 -5.24
N GLY A 119 -5.25 5.23 -4.83
CA GLY A 119 -5.59 4.38 -3.71
C GLY A 119 -5.01 4.86 -2.38
N LEU A 120 -5.32 4.14 -1.32
CA LEU A 120 -4.79 4.35 0.04
C LEU A 120 -3.95 3.15 0.46
N VAL A 121 -2.93 3.43 1.26
CA VAL A 121 -2.05 2.44 1.88
C VAL A 121 -1.80 2.82 3.33
N SER A 122 -1.86 1.85 4.24
CA SER A 122 -1.48 2.02 5.65
C SER A 122 -1.01 0.70 6.25
N ASP A 123 -0.56 0.76 7.50
CA ASP A 123 -0.49 -0.41 8.36
C ASP A 123 -1.90 -0.80 8.88
N PHE A 124 -2.00 -1.81 9.74
CA PHE A 124 -3.27 -2.28 10.31
C PHE A 124 -3.90 -1.33 11.32
N THR A 125 -3.15 -0.33 11.82
CA THR A 125 -3.68 0.71 12.70
C THR A 125 -4.20 1.94 11.94
N GLY A 126 -3.92 2.00 10.65
CA GLY A 126 -4.22 3.16 9.79
C GLY A 126 -3.08 4.17 9.72
N SER A 127 -1.90 3.85 10.28
CA SER A 127 -0.69 4.66 10.25
C SER A 127 0.09 4.45 8.95
N HIS A 128 1.04 5.35 8.66
CA HIS A 128 1.90 5.26 7.49
C HIS A 128 3.18 4.43 7.71
N GLU A 129 3.31 3.78 8.87
CA GLU A 129 4.50 3.01 9.26
C GLU A 129 4.52 1.57 8.71
N PHE A 130 3.80 1.31 7.62
CA PHE A 130 3.65 -0.02 7.04
C PHE A 130 4.97 -0.64 6.57
N LEU A 131 5.93 0.17 6.11
CA LEU A 131 7.25 -0.33 5.70
C LEU A 131 8.04 -0.86 6.89
N GLU A 132 8.09 -0.10 7.97
CA GLU A 132 8.82 -0.44 9.20
C GLU A 132 8.17 -1.61 9.93
N LYS A 133 6.83 -1.64 9.99
CA LYS A 133 6.07 -2.68 10.70
C LYS A 133 5.90 -3.97 9.89
N GLY A 134 6.07 -3.91 8.58
CA GLY A 134 5.89 -5.07 7.71
C GLY A 134 4.44 -5.55 7.57
N HIS A 135 3.45 -4.71 7.87
CA HIS A 135 2.02 -5.04 7.77
C HIS A 135 1.34 -4.01 6.89
N ILE A 136 0.57 -4.45 5.91
CA ILE A 136 0.01 -3.55 4.92
C ILE A 136 -1.48 -3.79 4.68
N VAL A 137 -2.22 -2.70 4.53
CA VAL A 137 -3.55 -2.65 3.93
C VAL A 137 -3.51 -1.66 2.79
N ALA A 138 -4.03 -2.06 1.63
CA ALA A 138 -4.07 -1.21 0.44
C ALA A 138 -5.42 -1.36 -0.29
N GLY A 139 -5.86 -0.34 -1.01
CA GLY A 139 -7.10 -0.43 -1.79
C GLY A 139 -7.59 0.90 -2.33
N ASN A 140 -8.69 0.86 -3.08
CA ASN A 140 -9.43 2.10 -3.35
C ASN A 140 -9.99 2.65 -2.04
N THR A 141 -10.30 3.94 -1.99
CA THR A 141 -10.68 4.64 -0.75
C THR A 141 -11.82 3.97 0.03
N LYS A 142 -12.81 3.41 -0.65
CA LYS A 142 -13.99 2.81 0.02
C LYS A 142 -13.69 1.40 0.51
N CYS A 143 -13.10 0.55 -0.33
CA CYS A 143 -12.73 -0.81 0.04
C CYS A 143 -11.62 -0.83 1.09
N PHE A 144 -10.63 0.09 1.01
CA PHE A 144 -9.59 0.26 2.02
C PHE A 144 -10.19 0.51 3.41
N LYS A 145 -11.10 1.52 3.53
CA LYS A 145 -11.73 1.85 4.82
C LYS A 145 -12.56 0.68 5.36
N ALA A 146 -13.36 0.06 4.51
CA ALA A 146 -14.18 -1.07 4.90
C ALA A 146 -13.34 -2.28 5.32
N LEU A 147 -12.29 -2.60 4.56
CA LEU A 147 -11.35 -3.68 4.89
C LEU A 147 -10.68 -3.43 6.22
N LEU A 148 -10.08 -2.24 6.41
CA LEU A 148 -9.38 -1.87 7.65
C LEU A 148 -10.32 -1.99 8.86
N THR A 149 -11.53 -1.43 8.78
CA THR A 149 -12.53 -1.53 9.86
C THR A 149 -12.93 -2.97 10.16
N THR A 150 -13.04 -3.84 9.13
CA THR A 150 -13.42 -5.24 9.30
C THR A 150 -12.32 -6.08 9.96
N ILE A 151 -11.04 -5.81 9.64
CA ILE A 151 -9.92 -6.60 10.18
C ILE A 151 -9.44 -6.13 11.56
N GLN A 152 -9.55 -4.84 11.88
CA GLN A 152 -9.05 -4.27 13.14
C GLN A 152 -9.52 -4.97 14.41
N PRO A 153 -10.78 -5.42 14.56
CA PRO A 153 -11.22 -6.17 15.76
C PRO A 153 -10.44 -7.47 16.00
N HIS A 154 -9.89 -8.05 14.95
CA HIS A 154 -9.18 -9.33 14.98
C HIS A 154 -7.66 -9.20 15.13
N LEU A 155 -7.14 -7.98 15.25
CA LEU A 155 -5.71 -7.75 15.47
C LEU A 155 -5.27 -8.26 16.86
N PRO A 156 -4.11 -8.94 16.95
CA PRO A 156 -3.53 -9.27 18.25
C PRO A 156 -3.12 -7.97 18.97
N PRO A 157 -3.02 -7.98 20.31
CA PRO A 157 -2.62 -6.80 21.09
C PRO A 157 -1.29 -6.20 20.66
N SER A 158 -0.34 -7.03 20.19
CA SER A 158 0.98 -6.60 19.69
C SER A 158 0.91 -5.72 18.43
N LEU A 159 -0.13 -5.85 17.63
CA LEU A 159 -0.32 -5.09 16.38
C LEU A 159 -1.32 -3.93 16.51
N LYS A 160 -1.85 -3.67 17.70
CA LYS A 160 -2.77 -2.55 17.99
C LYS A 160 -2.05 -1.29 18.47
N ARG A 161 -0.69 -1.35 18.55
CA ARG A 161 0.14 -0.24 19.03
C ARG A 161 0.85 0.47 17.90
#